data_dd7623bffa67d67bfc31459dd33342a6
#
_entry.id   dd7623bffa67d67bfc31459dd33342a6
#
_cell.length_a   1.000
_cell.length_b   1.000
_cell.length_c   1.000
_cell.angle_alpha   90.00
_cell.angle_beta   90.00
_cell.angle_gamma   90.00
#
_symmetry.space_group_name_H-M   'P 1'
#
loop_
_entity.id
_entity.type
_entity.pdbx_description
1 polymer ?
#
loop_
_entity_poly.entity_id
_entity_poly.type
_entity_poly.pdbx_seq_one_letter_code
_entity_poly.pdbx_strand_id
1 'polypeptide(L)'
;ITEIIEKFGPRKAGSEAEKRAQLFIVEKCKVLTDKVQFLPFEEYLDARFGKLKYYVAVYLVALILYWVQPQLALFLSVFNALLIVLDLMMYRDVLTNFPGKRQTSSNVEAVLDPQGEVKSTIVISGHMYSTREYTWWYKLGELGIKFTIFAGFLMVIQPFFYAWHVLLPQNFHNYIWVGLLLLTPTLIVYWSMHGEHVVNGA
;
A
#
# COMPACT_ATOMS: atom_id res chain seq x y z
N ILE A 1 -0.74 -24.67 5.89
CA ILE A 1 -0.65 -23.62 4.85
C ILE A 1 -0.80 -24.26 3.47
N THR A 2 -0.01 -25.29 3.12
CA THR A 2 -0.06 -25.98 1.82
C THR A 2 -1.47 -26.44 1.45
N GLU A 3 -2.19 -27.10 2.38
CA GLU A 3 -3.59 -27.54 2.18
C GLU A 3 -4.54 -26.41 1.82
N ILE A 4 -4.37 -25.22 2.43
CA ILE A 4 -5.20 -24.05 2.13
C ILE A 4 -4.89 -23.51 0.72
N ILE A 5 -3.61 -23.48 0.34
CA ILE A 5 -3.18 -23.02 -0.98
C ILE A 5 -3.72 -23.93 -2.07
N GLU A 6 -3.61 -25.25 -1.88
CA GLU A 6 -4.05 -26.24 -2.85
C GLU A 6 -5.58 -26.29 -3.02
N LYS A 7 -6.34 -26.13 -1.90
CA LYS A 7 -7.80 -26.19 -1.94
C LYS A 7 -8.46 -24.92 -2.45
N PHE A 8 -7.94 -23.76 -2.10
CA PHE A 8 -8.63 -22.48 -2.30
C PHE A 8 -7.92 -21.54 -3.27
N GLY A 9 -6.66 -21.80 -3.57
CA GLY A 9 -5.86 -20.96 -4.49
C GLY A 9 -5.74 -19.51 -4.05
N PRO A 10 -5.77 -18.54 -5.00
CA PRO A 10 -5.73 -17.12 -4.71
C PRO A 10 -6.96 -16.66 -3.94
N ARG A 11 -6.75 -16.05 -2.78
CA ARG A 11 -7.79 -15.61 -1.84
C ARG A 11 -7.77 -14.11 -1.65
N LYS A 12 -8.27 -13.38 -2.66
CA LYS A 12 -8.40 -11.93 -2.54
C LYS A 12 -9.31 -11.59 -1.36
N ALA A 13 -8.93 -10.60 -0.57
CA ALA A 13 -9.75 -10.11 0.54
C ALA A 13 -11.19 -9.81 0.09
N GLY A 14 -12.18 -10.28 0.87
CA GLY A 14 -13.61 -10.20 0.57
C GLY A 14 -14.10 -11.11 -0.56
N SER A 15 -13.28 -12.02 -1.07
CA SER A 15 -13.70 -12.98 -2.10
C SER A 15 -14.35 -14.23 -1.52
N GLU A 16 -15.13 -14.93 -2.36
CA GLU A 16 -15.69 -16.24 -1.99
C GLU A 16 -14.61 -17.29 -1.69
N ALA A 17 -13.42 -17.19 -2.30
CA ALA A 17 -12.29 -18.06 -2.01
C ALA A 17 -11.76 -17.84 -0.59
N GLU A 18 -11.64 -16.58 -0.15
CA GLU A 18 -11.29 -16.24 1.23
C GLU A 18 -12.31 -16.78 2.21
N LYS A 19 -13.61 -16.55 1.96
CA LYS A 19 -14.70 -17.02 2.81
C LYS A 19 -14.71 -18.54 2.97
N ARG A 20 -14.49 -19.29 1.88
CA ARG A 20 -14.37 -20.75 1.95
C ARG A 20 -13.16 -21.18 2.76
N ALA A 21 -12.03 -20.48 2.65
CA ALA A 21 -10.85 -20.76 3.46
C ALA A 21 -11.10 -20.46 4.95
N GLN A 22 -11.80 -19.38 5.26
CA GLN A 22 -12.22 -19.05 6.64
C GLN A 22 -13.11 -20.14 7.23
N LEU A 23 -14.13 -20.60 6.50
CA LEU A 23 -14.99 -21.70 6.94
C LEU A 23 -14.21 -22.98 7.22
N PHE A 24 -13.26 -23.32 6.34
CA PHE A 24 -12.38 -24.47 6.54
C PHE A 24 -11.55 -24.36 7.82
N ILE A 25 -11.00 -23.17 8.13
CA ILE A 25 -10.27 -22.93 9.37
C ILE A 25 -11.20 -23.04 10.59
N VAL A 26 -12.42 -22.50 10.51
CA VAL A 26 -13.43 -22.66 11.57
C VAL A 26 -13.67 -24.13 11.88
N GLU A 27 -13.85 -24.99 10.87
CA GLU A 27 -14.04 -26.41 11.05
C GLU A 27 -12.83 -27.07 11.75
N LYS A 28 -11.61 -26.68 11.36
CA LYS A 28 -10.39 -27.18 12.02
C LYS A 28 -10.29 -26.70 13.48
N CYS A 29 -10.64 -25.45 13.76
CA CYS A 29 -10.60 -24.90 15.11
C CYS A 29 -11.67 -25.51 16.03
N LYS A 30 -12.87 -25.85 15.51
CA LYS A 30 -13.94 -26.49 16.28
C LYS A 30 -13.57 -27.87 16.81
N VAL A 31 -12.56 -28.52 16.25
CA VAL A 31 -12.03 -29.78 16.81
C VAL A 31 -11.29 -29.53 18.13
N LEU A 32 -10.77 -28.31 18.33
CA LEU A 32 -9.94 -27.94 19.48
C LEU A 32 -10.73 -27.17 20.54
N THR A 33 -11.76 -26.41 20.15
CA THR A 33 -12.54 -25.57 21.04
C THR A 33 -13.91 -25.25 20.44
N ASP A 34 -14.93 -25.11 21.30
CA ASP A 34 -16.24 -24.60 20.89
C ASP A 34 -16.30 -23.08 20.78
N LYS A 35 -15.27 -22.38 21.31
CA LYS A 35 -15.15 -20.91 21.29
C LYS A 35 -14.52 -20.42 20.00
N VAL A 36 -15.25 -20.58 18.89
CA VAL A 36 -14.83 -20.13 17.57
C VAL A 36 -15.86 -19.14 17.03
N GLN A 37 -15.41 -17.96 16.64
CA GLN A 37 -16.27 -16.91 16.12
C GLN A 37 -15.70 -16.20 14.90
N PHE A 38 -16.61 -15.65 14.08
CA PHE A 38 -16.25 -14.70 13.03
C PHE A 38 -16.35 -13.28 13.58
N LEU A 39 -15.30 -12.50 13.33
CA LEU A 39 -15.25 -11.08 13.64
C LEU A 39 -15.28 -10.31 12.31
N PRO A 40 -16.48 -9.92 11.81
CA PRO A 40 -16.58 -9.19 10.56
C PRO A 40 -16.02 -7.78 10.72
N PHE A 41 -15.35 -7.30 9.68
CA PHE A 41 -14.87 -5.94 9.57
C PHE A 41 -15.03 -5.43 8.14
N GLU A 42 -15.06 -4.13 8.02
CA GLU A 42 -15.11 -3.47 6.74
C GLU A 42 -13.73 -2.93 6.38
N GLU A 43 -13.32 -3.18 5.16
CA GLU A 43 -12.08 -2.65 4.61
C GLU A 43 -12.31 -1.98 3.26
N TYR A 44 -11.42 -1.08 2.90
CA TYR A 44 -11.42 -0.42 1.60
C TYR A 44 -10.31 -1.03 0.75
N LEU A 45 -10.72 -1.89 -0.19
CA LEU A 45 -9.78 -2.48 -1.13
C LEU A 45 -9.02 -1.39 -1.90
N ASP A 46 -7.73 -1.62 -2.03
CA ASP A 46 -6.81 -0.71 -2.73
C ASP A 46 -6.64 0.68 -2.09
N ALA A 47 -7.26 0.98 -0.95
CA ALA A 47 -7.15 2.30 -0.31
C ALA A 47 -5.70 2.71 -0.07
N ARG A 48 -4.84 1.78 0.35
CA ARG A 48 -3.45 2.08 0.67
C ARG A 48 -2.59 2.37 -0.55
N PHE A 49 -2.62 1.51 -1.57
CA PHE A 49 -1.75 1.64 -2.74
C PHE A 49 -2.45 2.26 -3.95
N GLY A 50 -3.78 2.23 -4.00
CA GLY A 50 -4.55 2.87 -5.06
C GLY A 50 -4.40 4.39 -5.08
N LYS A 51 -4.07 5.02 -3.96
CA LYS A 51 -3.82 6.46 -3.86
C LYS A 51 -2.46 6.90 -4.43
N LEU A 52 -1.51 5.99 -4.63
CA LEU A 52 -0.18 6.30 -5.15
C LEU A 52 -0.23 7.02 -6.51
N LYS A 53 -1.16 6.65 -7.37
CA LYS A 53 -1.39 7.32 -8.67
C LYS A 53 -1.78 8.80 -8.52
N TYR A 54 -2.46 9.16 -7.43
CA TYR A 54 -2.81 10.56 -7.17
C TYR A 54 -1.61 11.37 -6.70
N TYR A 55 -0.70 10.76 -5.92
CA TYR A 55 0.57 11.39 -5.57
C TYR A 55 1.43 11.65 -6.80
N VAL A 56 1.46 10.70 -7.74
CA VAL A 56 2.10 10.91 -9.05
C VAL A 56 1.43 12.02 -9.83
N ALA A 57 0.09 12.07 -9.86
CA ALA A 57 -0.63 13.15 -10.54
C ALA A 57 -0.32 14.52 -9.94
N VAL A 58 -0.28 14.65 -8.61
CA VAL A 58 0.09 15.91 -7.94
C VAL A 58 1.54 16.29 -8.26
N TYR A 59 2.47 15.32 -8.29
CA TYR A 59 3.84 15.54 -8.71
C TYR A 59 3.92 16.12 -10.13
N LEU A 60 3.18 15.54 -11.07
CA LEU A 60 3.15 15.99 -12.47
C LEU A 60 2.55 17.40 -12.61
N VAL A 61 1.47 17.69 -11.87
CA VAL A 61 0.88 19.03 -11.85
C VAL A 61 1.87 20.05 -11.30
N ALA A 62 2.57 19.74 -10.21
CA ALA A 62 3.59 20.59 -9.66
C ALA A 62 4.76 20.81 -10.64
N LEU A 63 5.14 19.78 -11.41
CA LEU A 63 6.18 19.89 -12.44
C LEU A 63 5.77 20.84 -13.59
N ILE A 64 4.51 20.80 -14.00
CA ILE A 64 3.97 21.75 -15.01
C ILE A 64 3.95 23.18 -14.47
N LEU A 65 3.51 23.34 -13.22
CA LEU A 65 3.42 24.65 -12.56
C LEU A 65 4.77 25.26 -12.21
N TYR A 66 5.86 24.52 -12.29
CA TYR A 66 7.22 24.95 -11.94
C TYR A 66 7.60 26.29 -12.58
N TRP A 67 7.22 26.52 -13.84
CA TRP A 67 7.53 27.74 -14.60
C TRP A 67 6.44 28.80 -14.53
N VAL A 68 5.19 28.38 -14.36
CA VAL A 68 4.01 29.29 -14.44
C VAL A 68 3.71 29.91 -13.08
N GLN A 69 3.73 29.09 -12.04
CA GLN A 69 3.39 29.47 -10.66
C GLN A 69 4.28 28.71 -9.65
N PRO A 70 5.56 29.08 -9.53
CA PRO A 70 6.54 28.32 -8.73
C PRO A 70 6.15 28.22 -7.23
N GLN A 71 5.49 29.24 -6.66
CA GLN A 71 5.03 29.20 -5.27
C GLN A 71 3.92 28.15 -5.08
N LEU A 72 2.99 28.05 -6.02
CA LEU A 72 1.95 27.03 -6.00
C LEU A 72 2.54 25.63 -6.23
N ALA A 73 3.52 25.51 -7.14
CA ALA A 73 4.24 24.27 -7.35
C ALA A 73 4.97 23.79 -6.09
N LEU A 74 5.63 24.72 -5.38
CA LEU A 74 6.25 24.45 -4.09
C LEU A 74 5.22 23.98 -3.06
N PHE A 75 4.10 24.70 -2.91
CA PHE A 75 3.04 24.33 -1.97
C PHE A 75 2.52 22.90 -2.26
N LEU A 76 2.17 22.61 -3.51
CA LEU A 76 1.68 21.29 -3.91
C LEU A 76 2.71 20.18 -3.68
N SER A 77 3.98 20.45 -3.96
CA SER A 77 5.04 19.46 -3.74
C SER A 77 5.30 19.17 -2.26
N VAL A 78 5.28 20.21 -1.40
CA VAL A 78 5.37 20.04 0.06
C VAL A 78 4.18 19.24 0.59
N PHE A 79 2.97 19.61 0.18
CA PHE A 79 1.75 18.90 0.56
C PHE A 79 1.78 17.43 0.14
N ASN A 80 2.20 17.16 -1.10
CA ASN A 80 2.34 15.80 -1.62
C ASN A 80 3.37 14.98 -0.85
N ALA A 81 4.54 15.55 -0.60
CA ALA A 81 5.60 14.89 0.18
C ALA A 81 5.14 14.59 1.61
N LEU A 82 4.44 15.53 2.26
CA LEU A 82 3.87 15.33 3.58
C LEU A 82 2.85 14.18 3.61
N LEU A 83 1.93 14.14 2.64
CA LEU A 83 0.96 13.04 2.53
C LEU A 83 1.66 11.69 2.33
N ILE A 84 2.68 11.63 1.46
CA ILE A 84 3.45 10.40 1.22
C ILE A 84 4.14 9.93 2.51
N VAL A 85 4.78 10.84 3.23
CA VAL A 85 5.44 10.50 4.50
C VAL A 85 4.44 10.01 5.54
N LEU A 86 3.33 10.71 5.71
CA LEU A 86 2.30 10.33 6.69
C LEU A 86 1.66 8.98 6.34
N ASP A 87 1.30 8.77 5.08
CA ASP A 87 0.59 7.57 4.65
C ASP A 87 1.50 6.34 4.53
N LEU A 88 2.66 6.47 3.86
CA LEU A 88 3.49 5.33 3.55
C LEU A 88 4.53 5.03 4.63
N MET A 89 5.13 6.05 5.24
CA MET A 89 6.19 5.87 6.22
C MET A 89 5.65 5.79 7.65
N MET A 90 4.69 6.65 8.00
CA MET A 90 4.13 6.71 9.35
C MET A 90 2.84 5.90 9.52
N TYR A 91 2.31 5.31 8.46
CA TYR A 91 1.07 4.49 8.49
C TYR A 91 -0.12 5.21 9.12
N ARG A 92 -0.22 6.54 8.92
CA ARG A 92 -1.30 7.35 9.51
C ARG A 92 -2.59 7.30 8.73
N ASP A 93 -2.56 6.75 7.51
CA ASP A 93 -3.74 6.62 6.62
C ASP A 93 -4.59 7.90 6.54
N VAL A 94 -3.95 9.03 6.23
CA VAL A 94 -4.58 10.36 6.19
C VAL A 94 -5.78 10.39 5.25
N LEU A 95 -5.69 9.68 4.12
CA LEU A 95 -6.76 9.50 3.15
C LEU A 95 -7.35 8.08 3.27
N THR A 96 -7.84 7.71 4.44
CA THR A 96 -8.16 6.33 4.85
C THR A 96 -9.04 5.58 3.87
N ASN A 97 -10.08 6.21 3.35
CA ASN A 97 -11.13 5.52 2.59
C ASN A 97 -11.09 5.83 1.09
N PHE A 98 -10.02 6.48 0.62
CA PHE A 98 -9.93 6.94 -0.75
C PHE A 98 -8.62 6.49 -1.43
N PRO A 99 -8.66 6.02 -2.67
CA PRO A 99 -9.82 5.51 -3.39
C PRO A 99 -10.07 4.07 -2.96
N GLY A 100 -11.27 3.66 -2.73
CA GLY A 100 -11.51 2.27 -2.38
C GLY A 100 -12.96 1.86 -2.52
N LYS A 101 -13.18 0.61 -2.92
CA LYS A 101 -14.47 -0.03 -2.80
C LYS A 101 -14.54 -0.64 -1.40
N ARG A 102 -15.59 -0.28 -0.67
CA ARG A 102 -15.92 -0.88 0.63
C ARG A 102 -16.24 -2.35 0.43
N GLN A 103 -15.60 -3.20 1.23
CA GLN A 103 -15.82 -4.64 1.19
C GLN A 103 -15.79 -5.19 2.61
N THR A 104 -16.59 -6.21 2.85
CA THR A 104 -16.63 -6.90 4.14
C THR A 104 -15.73 -8.12 4.08
N SER A 105 -14.82 -8.24 5.01
CA SER A 105 -14.04 -9.43 5.30
C SER A 105 -14.28 -9.86 6.75
N SER A 106 -13.69 -10.95 7.20
CA SER A 106 -13.84 -11.43 8.57
C SER A 106 -12.53 -12.01 9.08
N ASN A 107 -12.25 -11.79 10.36
CA ASN A 107 -11.25 -12.58 11.07
C ASN A 107 -11.94 -13.81 11.68
N VAL A 108 -11.21 -14.90 11.76
CA VAL A 108 -11.61 -16.09 12.52
C VAL A 108 -10.85 -16.06 13.83
N GLU A 109 -11.55 -16.00 14.94
CA GLU A 109 -10.98 -16.10 16.27
C GLU A 109 -11.36 -17.43 16.91
N ALA A 110 -10.36 -18.12 17.49
CA ALA A 110 -10.56 -19.31 18.27
C ALA A 110 -9.84 -19.18 19.62
N VAL A 111 -10.54 -19.40 20.70
CA VAL A 111 -10.00 -19.26 22.05
C VAL A 111 -9.88 -20.64 22.72
N LEU A 112 -8.69 -20.98 23.19
CA LEU A 112 -8.44 -22.16 24.03
C LEU A 112 -8.43 -21.73 25.49
N ASP A 113 -9.28 -22.34 26.29
CA ASP A 113 -9.31 -22.08 27.72
C ASP A 113 -8.08 -22.68 28.43
N PRO A 114 -7.54 -21.99 29.43
CA PRO A 114 -6.47 -22.51 30.24
C PRO A 114 -6.96 -23.67 31.11
N GLN A 115 -6.08 -24.64 31.33
CA GLN A 115 -6.36 -25.75 32.27
C GLN A 115 -6.13 -25.40 33.75
N GLY A 116 -5.65 -24.19 34.04
CA GLY A 116 -5.33 -23.71 35.37
C GLY A 116 -5.30 -22.17 35.43
N GLU A 117 -4.57 -21.65 36.41
CA GLU A 117 -4.43 -20.19 36.58
C GLU A 117 -3.74 -19.53 35.40
N VAL A 118 -4.37 -18.45 34.90
CA VAL A 118 -3.85 -17.70 33.73
C VAL A 118 -2.67 -16.86 34.15
N LYS A 119 -1.48 -17.19 33.67
CA LYS A 119 -0.25 -16.42 33.87
C LYS A 119 0.11 -15.53 32.67
N SER A 120 -0.29 -15.95 31.48
CA SER A 120 -0.06 -15.22 30.22
C SER A 120 -1.04 -15.63 29.14
N THR A 121 -1.26 -14.75 28.15
CA THR A 121 -2.05 -15.03 26.95
C THR A 121 -1.13 -15.00 25.75
N ILE A 122 -1.18 -16.05 24.93
CA ILE A 122 -0.44 -16.13 23.67
C ILE A 122 -1.45 -15.96 22.53
N VAL A 123 -1.18 -15.01 21.64
CA VAL A 123 -1.98 -14.80 20.42
C VAL A 123 -1.16 -15.26 19.22
N ILE A 124 -1.71 -16.20 18.46
CA ILE A 124 -1.15 -16.68 17.20
C ILE A 124 -2.02 -16.12 16.09
N SER A 125 -1.43 -15.35 15.18
CA SER A 125 -2.17 -14.74 14.08
C SER A 125 -1.56 -15.08 12.72
N GLY A 126 -2.39 -15.09 11.68
CA GLY A 126 -1.96 -15.31 10.30
C GLY A 126 -2.98 -14.73 9.33
N HIS A 127 -2.50 -14.32 8.16
CA HIS A 127 -3.38 -13.80 7.12
C HIS A 127 -4.15 -14.90 6.42
N MET A 128 -5.47 -14.71 6.27
CA MET A 128 -6.35 -15.62 5.54
C MET A 128 -6.44 -15.27 4.06
N TYR A 129 -6.21 -14.01 3.71
CA TYR A 129 -6.23 -13.51 2.34
C TYR A 129 -4.83 -13.53 1.70
N SER A 130 -4.81 -13.55 0.38
CA SER A 130 -3.61 -13.41 -0.43
C SER A 130 -3.48 -11.99 -0.97
N THR A 131 -2.25 -11.46 -1.01
CA THR A 131 -1.98 -10.14 -1.56
C THR A 131 -2.03 -10.15 -3.09
N ARG A 132 -2.22 -8.97 -3.70
CA ARG A 132 -1.97 -8.79 -5.13
C ARG A 132 -0.46 -8.78 -5.39
N GLU A 133 -0.08 -9.20 -6.59
CA GLU A 133 1.31 -9.09 -7.02
C GLU A 133 1.74 -7.63 -7.12
N TYR A 134 2.98 -7.37 -6.79
CA TYR A 134 3.64 -6.11 -7.10
C TYR A 134 4.24 -6.22 -8.50
N THR A 135 3.58 -5.66 -9.51
CA THR A 135 3.88 -5.85 -10.93
C THR A 135 5.36 -5.67 -11.26
N TRP A 136 5.96 -4.60 -10.76
CA TRP A 136 7.35 -4.29 -11.08
C TRP A 136 8.35 -5.14 -10.31
N TRP A 137 8.02 -5.55 -9.09
CA TRP A 137 8.84 -6.48 -8.33
C TRP A 137 8.83 -7.87 -8.96
N TYR A 138 7.66 -8.30 -9.45
CA TYR A 138 7.52 -9.55 -10.16
C TYR A 138 8.30 -9.55 -11.50
N LYS A 139 8.18 -8.47 -12.30
CA LYS A 139 8.81 -8.37 -13.61
C LYS A 139 10.31 -8.12 -13.57
N LEU A 140 10.81 -7.31 -12.65
CA LEU A 140 12.18 -6.81 -12.58
C LEU A 140 12.95 -7.28 -11.33
N GLY A 141 12.32 -8.05 -10.45
CA GLY A 141 12.94 -8.54 -9.23
C GLY A 141 13.50 -7.40 -8.37
N GLU A 142 14.74 -7.53 -7.94
CA GLU A 142 15.44 -6.53 -7.10
C GLU A 142 15.51 -5.14 -7.75
N LEU A 143 15.64 -5.07 -9.06
CA LEU A 143 15.67 -3.80 -9.78
C LEU A 143 14.32 -3.06 -9.67
N GLY A 144 13.20 -3.79 -9.71
CA GLY A 144 11.86 -3.23 -9.51
C GLY A 144 11.68 -2.64 -8.11
N ILE A 145 12.25 -3.29 -7.08
CA ILE A 145 12.26 -2.77 -5.71
C ILE A 145 13.06 -1.47 -5.64
N LYS A 146 14.27 -1.44 -6.22
CA LYS A 146 15.12 -0.25 -6.27
C LYS A 146 14.43 0.92 -6.97
N PHE A 147 13.76 0.67 -8.09
CA PHE A 147 12.97 1.71 -8.78
C PHE A 147 11.81 2.22 -7.94
N THR A 148 11.13 1.35 -7.19
CA THR A 148 10.05 1.76 -6.29
C THR A 148 10.57 2.69 -5.19
N ILE A 149 11.67 2.33 -4.54
CA ILE A 149 12.30 3.17 -3.51
C ILE A 149 12.76 4.50 -4.09
N PHE A 150 13.43 4.48 -5.24
CA PHE A 150 13.91 5.68 -5.92
C PHE A 150 12.78 6.62 -6.32
N ALA A 151 11.69 6.11 -6.88
CA ALA A 151 10.52 6.90 -7.26
C ALA A 151 9.86 7.57 -6.05
N GLY A 152 9.78 6.87 -4.90
CA GLY A 152 9.30 7.44 -3.65
C GLY A 152 10.19 8.57 -3.15
N PHE A 153 11.50 8.34 -3.15
CA PHE A 153 12.48 9.35 -2.79
C PHE A 153 12.39 10.59 -3.69
N LEU A 154 12.21 10.41 -5.00
CA LEU A 154 12.05 11.51 -5.95
C LEU A 154 10.85 12.40 -5.62
N MET A 155 9.71 11.81 -5.27
CA MET A 155 8.52 12.57 -4.89
C MET A 155 8.69 13.33 -3.58
N VAL A 156 9.44 12.78 -2.63
CA VAL A 156 9.69 13.41 -1.33
C VAL A 156 10.74 14.52 -1.42
N ILE A 157 11.73 14.40 -2.31
CA ILE A 157 12.79 15.41 -2.46
C ILE A 157 12.38 16.58 -3.37
N GLN A 158 11.36 16.43 -4.20
CA GLN A 158 10.87 17.46 -5.12
C GLN A 158 10.68 18.84 -4.48
N PRO A 159 10.10 18.99 -3.26
CA PRO A 159 9.95 20.29 -2.62
C PRO A 159 11.25 21.08 -2.42
N PHE A 160 12.36 20.40 -2.19
CA PHE A 160 13.66 21.06 -1.99
C PHE A 160 14.12 21.76 -3.28
N PHE A 161 13.91 21.13 -4.43
CA PHE A 161 14.23 21.74 -5.72
C PHE A 161 13.31 22.93 -6.05
N TYR A 162 12.04 22.86 -5.62
CA TYR A 162 11.08 23.95 -5.83
C TYR A 162 11.33 25.10 -4.86
N ALA A 163 11.69 24.82 -3.61
CA ALA A 163 12.14 25.85 -2.67
C ALA A 163 13.39 26.57 -3.19
N TRP A 164 14.32 25.82 -3.75
CA TRP A 164 15.50 26.39 -4.41
C TRP A 164 15.09 27.35 -5.54
N HIS A 165 14.14 26.96 -6.39
CA HIS A 165 13.63 27.80 -7.47
C HIS A 165 13.01 29.10 -6.96
N VAL A 166 12.20 29.00 -5.89
CA VAL A 166 11.48 30.18 -5.35
C VAL A 166 12.41 31.13 -4.59
N LEU A 167 13.39 30.58 -3.85
CA LEU A 167 14.20 31.35 -2.90
C LEU A 167 15.47 31.94 -3.53
N LEU A 168 16.02 31.30 -4.58
CA LEU A 168 17.29 31.67 -5.15
C LEU A 168 17.15 32.06 -6.64
N PRO A 169 17.44 33.30 -7.02
CA PRO A 169 17.42 33.73 -8.42
C PRO A 169 18.54 33.05 -9.18
N GLN A 170 18.27 32.30 -10.26
CA GLN A 170 19.32 31.51 -10.83
C GLN A 170 19.32 30.97 -12.22
N ASN A 171 20.52 30.68 -12.70
CA ASN A 171 20.84 30.08 -13.98
C ASN A 171 20.65 28.57 -14.08
N PHE A 172 20.41 27.88 -12.95
CA PHE A 172 20.32 26.40 -12.88
C PHE A 172 18.89 25.83 -12.96
N HIS A 173 17.87 26.68 -12.98
CA HIS A 173 16.47 26.25 -12.95
C HIS A 173 16.10 25.31 -14.11
N ASN A 174 16.60 25.59 -15.31
CA ASN A 174 16.37 24.74 -16.47
C ASN A 174 16.94 23.34 -16.28
N TYR A 175 18.14 23.21 -15.73
CA TYR A 175 18.78 21.91 -15.50
C TYR A 175 18.05 21.09 -14.44
N ILE A 176 17.59 21.74 -13.37
CA ILE A 176 16.80 21.10 -12.32
C ILE A 176 15.49 20.56 -12.91
N TRP A 177 14.77 21.40 -13.66
CA TRP A 177 13.51 21.02 -14.27
C TRP A 177 13.66 19.87 -15.27
N VAL A 178 14.66 19.96 -16.16
CA VAL A 178 14.97 18.89 -17.11
C VAL A 178 15.35 17.60 -16.37
N GLY A 179 16.15 17.70 -15.31
CA GLY A 179 16.49 16.54 -14.47
C GLY A 179 15.26 15.89 -13.87
N LEU A 180 14.35 16.66 -13.27
CA LEU A 180 13.08 16.16 -12.72
C LEU A 180 12.20 15.53 -13.81
N LEU A 181 12.12 16.15 -14.99
CA LEU A 181 11.38 15.63 -16.13
C LEU A 181 11.93 14.29 -16.60
N LEU A 182 13.26 14.17 -16.75
CA LEU A 182 13.92 12.94 -17.17
C LEU A 182 13.74 11.79 -16.17
N LEU A 183 13.59 12.10 -14.88
CA LEU A 183 13.35 11.11 -13.85
C LEU A 183 11.86 10.71 -13.71
N THR A 184 10.95 11.52 -14.25
CA THR A 184 9.50 11.29 -14.19
C THR A 184 9.06 9.88 -14.66
N PRO A 185 9.64 9.25 -15.72
CA PRO A 185 9.24 7.90 -16.13
C PRO A 185 9.38 6.85 -15.02
N THR A 186 10.25 7.04 -14.04
CA THR A 186 10.38 6.10 -12.92
C THR A 186 9.11 6.02 -12.06
N LEU A 187 8.28 7.07 -12.09
CA LEU A 187 7.02 7.12 -11.33
C LEU A 187 5.95 6.15 -11.84
N ILE A 188 6.16 5.54 -13.02
CA ILE A 188 5.27 4.50 -13.54
C ILE A 188 5.11 3.33 -12.57
N VAL A 189 6.13 3.08 -11.74
CA VAL A 189 6.07 2.02 -10.71
C VAL A 189 4.95 2.25 -9.69
N TYR A 190 4.63 3.51 -9.39
CA TYR A 190 3.53 3.86 -8.50
C TYR A 190 2.19 3.97 -9.21
N TRP A 191 2.19 4.32 -10.48
CA TRP A 191 0.96 4.35 -11.28
C TRP A 191 0.37 2.96 -11.50
N SER A 192 1.22 1.96 -11.70
CA SER A 192 0.86 0.58 -11.99
C SER A 192 1.49 -0.41 -11.00
N MET A 193 1.44 -0.10 -9.71
CA MET A 193 2.12 -0.88 -8.67
C MET A 193 1.53 -2.28 -8.52
N HIS A 194 0.20 -2.40 -8.56
CA HIS A 194 -0.50 -3.67 -8.44
C HIS A 194 -0.90 -4.24 -9.79
N GLY A 195 -0.59 -5.52 -10.02
CA GLY A 195 -1.11 -6.32 -11.10
C GLY A 195 -2.55 -6.78 -10.83
N GLU A 196 -3.13 -7.45 -11.83
CA GLU A 196 -4.45 -8.07 -11.72
C GLU A 196 -4.41 -9.40 -10.97
N HIS A 197 -3.25 -10.03 -10.95
CA HIS A 197 -3.06 -11.34 -10.33
C HIS A 197 -2.95 -11.26 -8.81
N VAL A 198 -3.50 -12.27 -8.17
CA VAL A 198 -3.41 -12.50 -6.72
C VAL A 198 -2.47 -13.68 -6.51
N VAL A 199 -1.47 -13.53 -5.64
CA VAL A 199 -0.53 -14.62 -5.36
C VAL A 199 -1.21 -15.77 -4.62
N ASN A 200 -0.77 -17.00 -4.88
CA ASN A 200 -1.36 -18.21 -4.26
C ASN A 200 -1.02 -18.33 -2.78
N GLY A 201 0.09 -17.78 -2.34
CA GLY A 201 0.55 -17.81 -0.96
C GLY A 201 0.29 -16.48 -0.23
N ALA A 202 0.32 -16.53 1.07
CA ALA A 202 0.33 -15.38 1.97
C ALA A 202 1.64 -15.36 2.75
#